data_1f82f626b7284f9beb8bd165045c84f5
#
_entry.id   1f82f626b7284f9beb8bd165045c84f5
#
_cell.length_a   1.000
_cell.length_b   1.000
_cell.length_c   1.000
_cell.angle_alpha   90.00
_cell.angle_beta   90.00
_cell.angle_gamma   90.00
#
_symmetry.space_group_name_H-M   'P 1'
#
loop_
_entity.id
_entity.type
_entity.pdbx_description
1 polymer ?
#
loop_
_entity_poly.entity_id
_entity_poly.type
_entity_poly.pdbx_seq_one_letter_code
_entity_poly.pdbx_strand_id
1 'polypeptide(L)'
;MKKLIYSAFVCLTILTSAYGQLKEGHIQYDMQINMDPDDPSAEMMSTMMEGSTLDIYFQDLNSRSEIQMGKMLKMTVIVDSKSGNSLTLMSGMLGKKAIKGNINDAEFEENEEDVDYEIKLLNETKTILGYTCKKALIIQDGNEMTAWYTEDFTVYKKGINFMQEQVPGAPLEFEMNMNGLGMKVTAKSVEKSLSSKKLFDLTVPDGYEVTSLDELNQMGGY
;
A
#
# COMPACT_ATOMS: atom_id res chain seq x y z
N MET A 1 17.07 37.74 -60.85
CA MET A 1 17.62 36.58 -60.10
C MET A 1 16.92 36.54 -58.74
N LYS A 2 15.87 35.74 -58.61
CA LYS A 2 15.09 35.63 -57.38
C LYS A 2 15.65 34.44 -56.61
N LYS A 3 16.21 34.69 -55.41
CA LYS A 3 16.64 33.65 -54.51
C LYS A 3 15.45 33.14 -53.72
N LEU A 4 15.02 31.89 -53.97
CA LEU A 4 14.07 31.16 -53.11
C LEU A 4 14.80 30.71 -51.85
N ILE A 5 14.35 31.23 -50.71
CA ILE A 5 14.75 30.76 -49.40
C ILE A 5 13.74 29.68 -48.95
N TYR A 6 14.14 28.41 -49.01
CA TYR A 6 13.36 27.32 -48.40
C TYR A 6 13.60 27.33 -46.89
N SER A 7 12.62 27.81 -46.15
CA SER A 7 12.55 27.66 -44.70
C SER A 7 12.06 26.25 -44.39
N ALA A 8 12.97 25.36 -43.98
CA ALA A 8 12.64 24.05 -43.46
C ALA A 8 12.10 24.21 -42.04
N PHE A 9 10.78 24.19 -41.92
CA PHE A 9 10.08 24.15 -40.61
C PHE A 9 10.19 22.72 -40.08
N VAL A 10 11.19 22.46 -39.24
CA VAL A 10 11.30 21.20 -38.49
C VAL A 10 10.22 21.21 -37.41
N CYS A 11 9.09 20.55 -37.71
CA CYS A 11 8.06 20.24 -36.71
C CYS A 11 8.64 19.21 -35.73
N LEU A 12 9.16 19.69 -34.61
CA LEU A 12 9.52 18.86 -33.47
C LEU A 12 8.19 18.39 -32.81
N THR A 13 7.66 17.27 -33.28
CA THR A 13 6.54 16.62 -32.62
C THR A 13 7.03 16.09 -31.26
N ILE A 14 6.76 16.87 -30.23
CA ILE A 14 6.85 16.40 -28.85
C ILE A 14 5.77 15.33 -28.70
N LEU A 15 6.16 14.07 -28.81
CA LEU A 15 5.34 12.93 -28.40
C LEU A 15 5.16 13.02 -26.88
N THR A 16 4.21 13.82 -26.44
CA THR A 16 3.66 13.68 -25.11
C THR A 16 2.98 12.33 -25.07
N SER A 17 3.70 11.33 -24.58
CA SER A 17 3.08 10.07 -24.19
C SER A 17 2.03 10.44 -23.16
N ALA A 18 0.76 10.53 -23.58
CA ALA A 18 -0.36 10.54 -22.66
C ALA A 18 -0.36 9.16 -21.99
N TYR A 19 0.38 9.01 -20.91
CA TYR A 19 0.26 7.85 -20.04
C TYR A 19 -1.14 7.93 -19.46
N GLY A 20 -2.07 7.18 -20.05
CA GLY A 20 -3.38 7.00 -19.46
C GLY A 20 -3.18 6.47 -18.05
N GLN A 21 -3.79 7.14 -17.06
CA GLN A 21 -3.72 6.73 -15.67
C GLN A 21 -4.10 5.26 -15.56
N LEU A 22 -3.26 4.46 -14.94
CA LEU A 22 -3.48 3.04 -14.76
C LEU A 22 -4.69 2.84 -13.84
N LYS A 23 -5.74 2.18 -14.34
CA LYS A 23 -7.01 2.01 -13.63
C LYS A 23 -7.10 0.69 -12.85
N GLU A 24 -6.28 -0.28 -13.23
CA GLU A 24 -6.19 -1.57 -12.54
C GLU A 24 -4.75 -2.06 -12.54
N GLY A 25 -4.39 -2.85 -11.56
CA GLY A 25 -3.06 -3.44 -11.49
C GLY A 25 -2.80 -4.16 -10.18
N HIS A 26 -1.59 -4.69 -10.12
CA HIS A 26 -1.04 -5.36 -8.96
C HIS A 26 0.37 -4.84 -8.71
N ILE A 27 0.64 -4.44 -7.47
CA ILE A 27 1.97 -4.06 -7.01
C ILE A 27 2.41 -5.11 -6.00
N GLN A 28 3.54 -5.73 -6.26
CA GLN A 28 4.19 -6.62 -5.30
C GLN A 28 5.35 -5.89 -4.64
N TYR A 29 5.44 -6.02 -3.32
CA TYR A 29 6.50 -5.41 -2.53
C TYR A 29 7.30 -6.45 -1.74
N ASP A 30 8.58 -6.18 -1.55
CA ASP A 30 9.42 -6.76 -0.50
C ASP A 30 9.28 -5.95 0.77
N MET A 31 9.29 -6.63 1.90
CA MET A 31 9.28 -6.04 3.23
C MET A 31 10.59 -6.39 3.95
N GLN A 32 11.30 -5.38 4.39
CA GLN A 32 12.55 -5.51 5.15
C GLN A 32 12.37 -4.86 6.51
N ILE A 33 12.77 -5.58 7.56
CA ILE A 33 12.73 -5.05 8.92
C ILE A 33 13.95 -4.15 9.14
N ASN A 34 13.70 -2.97 9.70
CA ASN A 34 14.72 -2.07 10.20
C ASN A 34 14.92 -2.35 11.69
N MET A 35 15.86 -3.21 12.02
CA MET A 35 16.28 -3.46 13.41
C MET A 35 17.68 -2.98 13.63
N ASP A 36 17.96 -2.56 14.87
CA ASP A 36 19.33 -2.29 15.29
C ASP A 36 20.12 -3.62 15.19
N PRO A 37 21.23 -3.66 14.44
CA PRO A 37 22.07 -4.87 14.33
C PRO A 37 22.60 -5.37 15.68
N ASP A 38 22.71 -4.49 16.68
CA ASP A 38 23.17 -4.81 18.01
C ASP A 38 22.04 -5.32 18.94
N ASP A 39 20.78 -5.36 18.45
CA ASP A 39 19.66 -5.93 19.20
C ASP A 39 19.77 -7.47 19.22
N PRO A 40 19.85 -8.10 20.40
CA PRO A 40 19.95 -9.57 20.50
C PRO A 40 18.76 -10.33 19.87
N SER A 41 17.62 -9.67 19.68
CA SER A 41 16.43 -10.25 19.06
C SER A 41 16.42 -10.12 17.53
N ALA A 42 17.31 -9.33 16.95
CA ALA A 42 17.32 -9.00 15.53
C ALA A 42 17.41 -10.23 14.61
N GLU A 43 18.30 -11.17 14.94
CA GLU A 43 18.49 -12.40 14.14
C GLU A 43 17.25 -13.31 14.20
N MET A 44 16.68 -13.48 15.40
CA MET A 44 15.46 -14.27 15.58
C MET A 44 14.29 -13.64 14.82
N MET A 45 14.09 -12.34 14.95
CA MET A 45 13.01 -11.60 14.28
C MET A 45 13.18 -11.63 12.76
N SER A 46 14.40 -11.42 12.26
CA SER A 46 14.71 -11.52 10.82
C SER A 46 14.33 -12.90 10.27
N THR A 47 14.66 -13.97 11.00
CA THR A 47 14.30 -15.34 10.61
C THR A 47 12.78 -15.58 10.64
N MET A 48 12.08 -15.04 11.63
CA MET A 48 10.63 -15.16 11.74
C MET A 48 9.89 -14.43 10.62
N MET A 49 10.44 -13.31 10.17
CA MET A 49 9.88 -12.45 9.13
C MET A 49 10.39 -12.79 7.72
N GLU A 50 11.23 -13.80 7.58
CA GLU A 50 11.73 -14.24 6.29
C GLU A 50 10.57 -14.59 5.34
N GLY A 51 10.62 -14.06 4.12
CA GLY A 51 9.57 -14.26 3.12
C GLY A 51 8.32 -13.39 3.33
N SER A 52 8.43 -12.34 4.16
CA SER A 52 7.35 -11.36 4.30
C SER A 52 7.13 -10.60 3.00
N THR A 53 5.87 -10.47 2.60
CA THR A 53 5.45 -9.77 1.37
C THR A 53 4.23 -8.91 1.63
N LEU A 54 4.10 -7.88 0.81
CA LEU A 54 2.89 -7.10 0.67
C LEU A 54 2.49 -7.08 -0.80
N ASP A 55 1.26 -7.43 -1.09
CA ASP A 55 0.67 -7.38 -2.42
C ASP A 55 -0.53 -6.43 -2.40
N ILE A 56 -0.55 -5.43 -3.29
CA ILE A 56 -1.64 -4.47 -3.44
C ILE A 56 -2.28 -4.66 -4.82
N TYR A 57 -3.52 -5.09 -4.84
CA TYR A 57 -4.35 -5.14 -6.03
C TYR A 57 -5.29 -3.94 -6.02
N PHE A 58 -5.44 -3.30 -7.16
CA PHE A 58 -6.37 -2.16 -7.31
C PHE A 58 -7.13 -2.24 -8.62
N GLN A 59 -8.38 -1.78 -8.58
CA GLN A 59 -9.21 -1.60 -9.77
C GLN A 59 -10.12 -0.39 -9.54
N ASP A 60 -9.90 0.65 -10.33
CA ASP A 60 -10.49 1.97 -10.09
C ASP A 60 -10.21 2.45 -8.67
N LEU A 61 -11.23 2.50 -7.81
CA LEU A 61 -11.10 2.86 -6.39
C LEU A 61 -11.19 1.66 -5.44
N ASN A 62 -11.36 0.43 -5.96
CA ASN A 62 -11.35 -0.76 -5.12
C ASN A 62 -9.92 -1.19 -4.84
N SER A 63 -9.68 -1.70 -3.65
CA SER A 63 -8.37 -2.19 -3.25
C SER A 63 -8.46 -3.54 -2.54
N ARG A 64 -7.40 -4.32 -2.69
CA ARG A 64 -7.13 -5.50 -1.89
C ARG A 64 -5.66 -5.47 -1.51
N SER A 65 -5.37 -5.51 -0.22
CA SER A 65 -4.02 -5.69 0.29
C SER A 65 -3.87 -7.08 0.90
N GLU A 66 -2.78 -7.74 0.61
CA GLU A 66 -2.39 -9.01 1.23
C GLU A 66 -1.03 -8.83 1.88
N ILE A 67 -0.97 -9.01 3.20
CA ILE A 67 0.26 -8.97 3.97
C ILE A 67 0.55 -10.40 4.43
N GLN A 68 1.72 -10.90 4.08
CA GLN A 68 2.28 -12.13 4.62
C GLN A 68 3.43 -11.77 5.54
N MET A 69 3.35 -12.11 6.81
CA MET A 69 4.41 -11.90 7.81
C MET A 69 5.07 -13.25 8.12
N GLY A 70 6.08 -13.61 7.35
CA GLY A 70 6.72 -14.91 7.45
C GLY A 70 5.70 -16.05 7.41
N LYS A 71 5.76 -16.94 8.40
CA LYS A 71 4.79 -18.04 8.59
C LYS A 71 3.76 -17.76 9.69
N MET A 72 3.84 -16.60 10.35
CA MET A 72 3.06 -16.31 11.56
C MET A 72 1.65 -15.83 11.24
N LEU A 73 1.53 -14.93 10.27
CA LEU A 73 0.29 -14.23 9.98
C LEU A 73 0.17 -13.97 8.48
N LYS A 74 -1.01 -14.26 7.95
CA LYS A 74 -1.47 -13.72 6.67
C LYS A 74 -2.71 -12.89 6.94
N MET A 75 -2.68 -11.65 6.47
CA MET A 75 -3.82 -10.73 6.52
C MET A 75 -4.19 -10.31 5.11
N THR A 76 -5.48 -10.24 4.83
CA THR A 76 -6.03 -9.72 3.59
C THR A 76 -7.10 -8.71 3.91
N VAL A 77 -6.99 -7.50 3.39
CA VAL A 77 -8.01 -6.45 3.51
C VAL A 77 -8.56 -6.16 2.11
N ILE A 78 -9.87 -6.25 1.95
CA ILE A 78 -10.57 -5.95 0.70
C ILE A 78 -11.53 -4.79 0.97
N VAL A 79 -11.49 -3.77 0.13
CA VAL A 79 -12.37 -2.60 0.23
C VAL A 79 -13.07 -2.38 -1.10
N ASP A 80 -14.40 -2.32 -1.06
CA ASP A 80 -15.25 -1.81 -2.14
C ASP A 80 -15.55 -0.33 -1.87
N SER A 81 -14.85 0.54 -2.55
CA SER A 81 -14.97 2.00 -2.36
C SER A 81 -16.34 2.56 -2.67
N LYS A 82 -17.13 1.87 -3.50
CA LYS A 82 -18.48 2.32 -3.89
C LYS A 82 -19.49 2.16 -2.75
N SER A 83 -19.43 1.04 -2.05
CA SER A 83 -20.34 0.74 -0.91
C SER A 83 -19.72 1.13 0.44
N GLY A 84 -18.39 1.31 0.49
CA GLY A 84 -17.63 1.43 1.72
C GLY A 84 -17.41 0.10 2.43
N ASN A 85 -17.98 -1.00 1.96
CA ASN A 85 -17.85 -2.28 2.64
C ASN A 85 -16.43 -2.82 2.57
N SER A 86 -16.00 -3.44 3.64
CA SER A 86 -14.71 -4.08 3.76
C SER A 86 -14.80 -5.50 4.29
N LEU A 87 -13.81 -6.29 3.96
CA LEU A 87 -13.59 -7.63 4.48
C LEU A 87 -12.13 -7.79 4.86
N THR A 88 -11.88 -8.02 6.15
CA THR A 88 -10.55 -8.39 6.63
C THR A 88 -10.53 -9.89 6.92
N LEU A 89 -9.59 -10.59 6.31
CA LEU A 89 -9.33 -12.00 6.54
C LEU A 89 -7.99 -12.14 7.23
N MET A 90 -7.94 -12.86 8.34
CA MET A 90 -6.72 -13.16 9.07
C MET A 90 -6.54 -14.66 9.19
N SER A 91 -5.35 -15.15 8.98
CA SER A 91 -5.01 -16.55 9.22
C SER A 91 -3.62 -16.65 9.83
N GLY A 92 -3.48 -17.47 10.86
CA GLY A 92 -2.23 -17.62 11.60
C GLY A 92 -2.44 -18.39 12.90
N MET A 93 -1.72 -18.02 13.94
CA MET A 93 -1.75 -18.72 15.25
C MET A 93 -3.13 -18.70 15.91
N LEU A 94 -3.94 -17.66 15.68
CA LEU A 94 -5.31 -17.53 16.20
C LEU A 94 -6.38 -18.22 15.32
N GLY A 95 -5.95 -19.02 14.34
CA GLY A 95 -6.84 -19.67 13.39
C GLY A 95 -7.19 -18.76 12.20
N LYS A 96 -8.36 -18.98 11.61
CA LYS A 96 -8.87 -18.21 10.46
C LYS A 96 -10.05 -17.36 10.91
N LYS A 97 -9.87 -16.05 10.91
CA LYS A 97 -10.88 -15.07 11.32
C LYS A 97 -11.24 -14.15 10.17
N ALA A 98 -12.51 -13.78 10.08
CA ALA A 98 -13.03 -12.84 9.09
C ALA A 98 -13.78 -11.72 9.80
N ILE A 99 -13.43 -10.48 9.54
CA ILE A 99 -14.10 -9.29 10.05
C ILE A 99 -14.76 -8.58 8.86
N LYS A 100 -16.06 -8.34 8.96
CA LYS A 100 -16.79 -7.50 8.02
C LYS A 100 -16.98 -6.13 8.62
N GLY A 101 -16.75 -5.09 7.84
CA GLY A 101 -16.90 -3.71 8.28
C GLY A 101 -17.32 -2.79 7.15
N ASN A 102 -17.49 -1.54 7.49
CA ASN A 102 -17.63 -0.47 6.53
C ASN A 102 -16.69 0.66 6.91
N ILE A 103 -15.85 1.10 5.97
CA ILE A 103 -14.84 2.15 6.19
C ILE A 103 -15.45 3.54 6.48
N ASN A 104 -16.77 3.68 6.42
CA ASN A 104 -17.49 4.91 6.77
C ASN A 104 -18.18 4.79 8.14
N ASP A 105 -18.08 3.66 8.84
CA ASP A 105 -18.63 3.49 10.17
C ASP A 105 -17.74 4.18 11.22
N ALA A 106 -18.35 4.80 12.23
CA ALA A 106 -17.66 5.52 13.29
C ALA A 106 -16.65 4.64 14.05
N GLU A 107 -16.90 3.33 14.17
CA GLU A 107 -15.95 2.37 14.75
C GLU A 107 -14.64 2.26 13.96
N PHE A 108 -14.67 2.50 12.66
CA PHE A 108 -13.46 2.55 11.84
C PHE A 108 -12.69 3.86 12.04
N GLU A 109 -13.41 4.98 12.25
CA GLU A 109 -12.85 6.29 12.51
C GLU A 109 -12.29 6.39 13.96
N GLU A 110 -12.94 5.74 14.94
CA GLU A 110 -12.47 5.71 16.34
C GLU A 110 -11.21 4.83 16.53
N ASN A 111 -11.00 3.82 15.68
CA ASN A 111 -9.79 2.97 15.71
C ASN A 111 -8.63 3.55 14.87
N GLU A 112 -8.87 4.50 13.98
CA GLU A 112 -7.85 5.45 13.56
C GLU A 112 -7.68 6.41 14.74
N GLU A 113 -6.82 6.07 15.74
CA GLU A 113 -6.37 7.06 16.70
C GLU A 113 -6.11 8.35 15.93
N ASP A 114 -6.53 9.51 16.45
CA ASP A 114 -6.22 10.83 15.88
C ASP A 114 -4.69 11.02 15.89
N VAL A 115 -4.03 10.21 15.08
CA VAL A 115 -2.58 10.26 14.91
C VAL A 115 -2.30 11.47 14.05
N ASP A 116 -1.78 12.50 14.65
CA ASP A 116 -1.42 13.74 13.96
C ASP A 116 -0.22 13.45 13.04
N TYR A 117 -0.51 13.39 11.74
CA TYR A 117 0.52 13.27 10.70
C TYR A 117 0.79 14.61 10.07
N GLU A 118 2.02 15.08 10.16
CA GLU A 118 2.49 16.15 9.28
C GLU A 118 3.09 15.54 8.01
N ILE A 119 2.53 15.86 6.84
CA ILE A 119 3.03 15.36 5.56
C ILE A 119 3.64 16.50 4.76
N LYS A 120 4.93 16.38 4.42
CA LYS A 120 5.68 17.30 3.58
C LYS A 120 5.97 16.67 2.23
N LEU A 121 5.36 17.20 1.16
CA LEU A 121 5.67 16.80 -0.20
C LEU A 121 6.93 17.53 -0.67
N LEU A 122 7.95 16.78 -1.06
CA LEU A 122 9.25 17.31 -1.43
C LEU A 122 9.47 17.24 -2.95
N ASN A 123 10.36 18.09 -3.47
CA ASN A 123 10.67 18.14 -4.90
C ASN A 123 11.75 17.12 -5.32
N GLU A 124 12.26 16.33 -4.37
CA GLU A 124 13.20 15.26 -4.67
C GLU A 124 12.52 14.18 -5.51
N THR A 125 13.25 13.67 -6.49
CA THR A 125 12.75 12.60 -7.37
C THR A 125 13.75 11.48 -7.49
N LYS A 126 13.25 10.25 -7.67
CA LYS A 126 14.03 9.10 -8.12
C LYS A 126 13.19 8.20 -9.02
N THR A 127 13.83 7.30 -9.73
CA THR A 127 13.13 6.31 -10.56
C THR A 127 13.06 4.97 -9.85
N ILE A 128 11.85 4.41 -9.73
CA ILE A 128 11.59 3.06 -9.20
C ILE A 128 10.79 2.30 -10.25
N LEU A 129 11.27 1.15 -10.70
CA LEU A 129 10.61 0.31 -11.72
C LEU A 129 10.22 1.06 -13.01
N GLY A 130 10.97 2.10 -13.37
CA GLY A 130 10.70 2.93 -14.55
C GLY A 130 9.71 4.07 -14.31
N TYR A 131 9.11 4.18 -13.12
CA TYR A 131 8.24 5.27 -12.72
C TYR A 131 9.03 6.40 -12.07
N THR A 132 8.70 7.65 -12.40
CA THR A 132 9.24 8.81 -11.68
C THR A 132 8.50 8.96 -10.37
N CYS A 133 9.23 8.83 -9.26
CA CYS A 133 8.68 8.96 -7.92
C CYS A 133 9.14 10.26 -7.27
N LYS A 134 8.23 10.93 -6.58
CA LYS A 134 8.47 12.08 -5.72
C LYS A 134 8.56 11.62 -4.27
N LYS A 135 9.25 12.39 -3.45
CA LYS A 135 9.42 12.10 -2.03
C LYS A 135 8.34 12.79 -1.19
N ALA A 136 7.75 12.05 -0.27
CA ALA A 136 7.00 12.58 0.86
C ALA A 136 7.73 12.25 2.16
N LEU A 137 7.74 13.20 3.09
CA LEU A 137 8.17 13.00 4.45
C LEU A 137 6.92 12.98 5.32
N ILE A 138 6.77 11.94 6.11
CA ILE A 138 5.64 11.69 7.00
C ILE A 138 6.18 11.78 8.41
N ILE A 139 5.67 12.72 9.20
CA ILE A 139 6.10 12.95 10.58
C ILE A 139 4.95 12.55 11.50
N GLN A 140 5.21 11.60 12.38
CA GLN A 140 4.27 11.08 13.36
C GLN A 140 4.98 11.01 14.72
N ASP A 141 4.46 11.68 15.75
CA ASP A 141 5.03 11.69 17.11
C ASP A 141 6.52 12.04 17.15
N GLY A 142 6.95 12.91 16.23
CA GLY A 142 8.36 13.31 16.09
C GLY A 142 9.25 12.29 15.34
N ASN A 143 8.71 11.16 14.93
CA ASN A 143 9.41 10.20 14.07
C ASN A 143 9.19 10.55 12.60
N GLU A 144 10.27 10.57 11.83
CA GLU A 144 10.23 10.84 10.39
C GLU A 144 10.26 9.53 9.60
N MET A 145 9.28 9.35 8.73
CA MET A 145 9.19 8.24 7.77
C MET A 145 9.19 8.80 6.36
N THR A 146 9.76 8.06 5.44
CA THR A 146 9.85 8.48 4.03
C THR A 146 8.94 7.63 3.16
N ALA A 147 8.23 8.27 2.22
CA ALA A 147 7.55 7.58 1.13
C ALA A 147 8.00 8.15 -0.23
N TRP A 148 8.20 7.26 -1.20
CA TRP A 148 8.43 7.59 -2.59
C TRP A 148 7.24 7.12 -3.41
N TYR A 149 6.50 8.05 -3.99
CA TYR A 149 5.24 7.80 -4.68
C TYR A 149 5.29 8.27 -6.12
N THR A 150 4.56 7.58 -6.99
CA THR A 150 4.33 7.99 -8.38
C THR A 150 2.91 8.50 -8.55
N GLU A 151 2.75 9.51 -9.42
CA GLU A 151 1.43 10.05 -9.80
C GLU A 151 0.90 9.41 -11.11
N ASP A 152 1.65 8.48 -11.70
CA ASP A 152 1.25 7.79 -12.94
C ASP A 152 0.01 6.92 -12.74
N PHE A 153 -0.27 6.51 -11.51
CA PHE A 153 -1.48 5.80 -11.10
C PHE A 153 -1.77 6.00 -9.61
N THR A 154 -3.00 5.68 -9.22
CA THR A 154 -3.48 5.84 -7.84
C THR A 154 -3.96 4.52 -7.30
N VAL A 155 -3.66 4.24 -6.03
CA VAL A 155 -4.23 3.14 -5.24
C VAL A 155 -5.21 3.74 -4.23
N TYR A 156 -6.38 3.13 -4.08
CA TYR A 156 -7.31 3.51 -3.03
C TYR A 156 -6.74 3.09 -1.67
N LYS A 157 -6.54 4.05 -0.78
CA LYS A 157 -5.81 3.86 0.49
C LYS A 157 -6.68 3.89 1.73
N LYS A 158 -7.91 4.42 1.65
CA LYS A 158 -8.81 4.46 2.79
C LYS A 158 -9.06 3.05 3.34
N GLY A 159 -8.93 2.88 4.65
CA GLY A 159 -9.00 1.57 5.30
C GLY A 159 -7.72 0.72 5.18
N ILE A 160 -6.63 1.29 4.64
CA ILE A 160 -5.31 0.67 4.62
C ILE A 160 -4.40 1.49 5.55
N ASN A 161 -4.41 1.16 6.83
CA ASN A 161 -3.82 1.96 7.92
C ASN A 161 -2.33 2.28 7.78
N PHE A 162 -1.58 1.52 6.98
CA PHE A 162 -0.16 1.79 6.74
C PHE A 162 0.12 2.66 5.51
N MET A 163 -0.93 3.09 4.79
CA MET A 163 -0.81 3.95 3.62
C MET A 163 -1.52 5.28 3.86
N GLN A 164 -0.76 6.34 4.09
CA GLN A 164 -1.31 7.67 4.33
C GLN A 164 -2.08 8.17 3.11
N GLU A 165 -3.34 8.51 3.31
CA GLU A 165 -4.25 8.98 2.26
C GLU A 165 -3.76 10.27 1.60
N GLN A 166 -3.13 11.15 2.37
CA GLN A 166 -2.65 12.46 1.94
C GLN A 166 -1.43 12.39 1.02
N VAL A 167 -0.71 11.27 0.96
CA VAL A 167 0.37 11.08 -0.02
C VAL A 167 -0.27 10.86 -1.39
N PRO A 168 -0.01 11.71 -2.41
CA PRO A 168 -0.62 11.54 -3.73
C PRO A 168 -0.18 10.25 -4.43
N GLY A 169 -1.04 9.71 -5.30
CA GLY A 169 -0.69 8.57 -6.14
C GLY A 169 -0.38 7.28 -5.37
N ALA A 170 0.47 6.43 -5.95
CA ALA A 170 0.83 5.13 -5.41
C ALA A 170 2.24 5.14 -4.83
N PRO A 171 2.46 4.80 -3.55
CA PRO A 171 3.78 4.66 -2.99
C PRO A 171 4.46 3.40 -3.54
N LEU A 172 5.68 3.55 -4.08
CA LEU A 172 6.51 2.45 -4.57
C LEU A 172 7.66 2.08 -3.63
N GLU A 173 7.99 2.94 -2.69
CA GLU A 173 8.86 2.65 -1.56
C GLU A 173 8.39 3.50 -0.38
N PHE A 174 8.24 2.89 0.78
CA PHE A 174 7.82 3.61 1.98
C PHE A 174 8.28 2.90 3.25
N GLU A 175 8.32 3.65 4.33
CA GLU A 175 8.56 3.15 5.66
C GLU A 175 7.22 3.03 6.39
N MET A 176 7.10 2.01 7.24
CA MET A 176 5.95 1.81 8.11
C MET A 176 6.39 1.29 9.46
N ASN A 177 5.56 1.50 10.47
CA ASN A 177 5.76 0.95 11.80
C ASN A 177 4.58 0.04 12.15
N MET A 178 4.85 -1.19 12.50
CA MET A 178 3.85 -2.12 13.03
C MET A 178 4.24 -2.55 14.43
N ASN A 179 3.51 -2.08 15.44
CA ASN A 179 3.74 -2.43 16.86
C ASN A 179 5.19 -2.19 17.31
N GLY A 180 5.77 -1.05 16.92
CA GLY A 180 7.15 -0.69 17.25
C GLY A 180 8.21 -1.32 16.34
N LEU A 181 7.82 -2.17 15.39
CA LEU A 181 8.72 -2.76 14.42
C LEU A 181 8.78 -1.89 13.15
N GLY A 182 9.89 -1.19 12.96
CA GLY A 182 10.14 -0.40 11.75
C GLY A 182 10.36 -1.32 10.54
N MET A 183 9.70 -1.03 9.44
CA MET A 183 9.84 -1.78 8.20
C MET A 183 10.02 -0.84 7.01
N LYS A 184 10.86 -1.26 6.08
CA LYS A 184 10.99 -0.65 4.75
C LYS A 184 10.32 -1.56 3.73
N VAL A 185 9.39 -0.99 2.97
CA VAL A 185 8.60 -1.67 1.95
C VAL A 185 8.98 -1.11 0.59
N THR A 186 9.41 -1.97 -0.33
CA THR A 186 9.90 -1.56 -1.65
C THR A 186 9.24 -2.39 -2.75
N ALA A 187 8.64 -1.71 -3.74
CA ALA A 187 8.01 -2.38 -4.87
C ALA A 187 9.03 -3.17 -5.70
N LYS A 188 8.71 -4.43 -5.98
CA LYS A 188 9.46 -5.36 -6.87
C LYS A 188 8.89 -5.38 -8.27
N SER A 189 7.58 -5.27 -8.41
CA SER A 189 6.90 -5.29 -9.70
C SER A 189 5.62 -4.47 -9.66
N VAL A 190 5.24 -3.97 -10.84
CA VAL A 190 3.94 -3.34 -11.09
C VAL A 190 3.36 -4.00 -12.33
N GLU A 191 2.31 -4.80 -12.13
CA GLU A 191 1.55 -5.42 -13.22
C GLU A 191 0.38 -4.51 -13.58
N LYS A 192 0.16 -4.30 -14.89
CA LYS A 192 -0.84 -3.35 -15.42
C LYS A 192 -2.20 -3.98 -15.71
N SER A 193 -2.40 -5.22 -15.24
CA SER A 193 -3.64 -5.97 -15.40
C SER A 193 -3.83 -6.94 -14.26
N LEU A 194 -5.07 -7.29 -13.97
CA LEU A 194 -5.42 -8.26 -12.93
C LEU A 194 -5.62 -9.65 -13.51
N SER A 195 -5.17 -10.66 -12.78
CA SER A 195 -5.36 -12.07 -13.12
C SER A 195 -6.82 -12.52 -12.96
N SER A 196 -7.60 -11.86 -12.13
CA SER A 196 -8.99 -12.20 -11.84
C SER A 196 -9.79 -10.99 -11.33
N LYS A 197 -11.05 -10.89 -11.77
CA LYS A 197 -12.00 -9.90 -11.23
C LYS A 197 -12.58 -10.29 -9.85
N LYS A 198 -12.39 -11.56 -9.41
CA LYS A 198 -12.86 -12.04 -8.11
C LYS A 198 -12.00 -11.60 -6.93
N LEU A 199 -10.90 -10.89 -7.20
CA LEU A 199 -10.00 -10.39 -6.16
C LEU A 199 -10.69 -9.47 -5.14
N PHE A 200 -11.75 -8.78 -5.55
CA PHE A 200 -12.50 -7.83 -4.72
C PHE A 200 -13.84 -8.40 -4.19
N ASP A 201 -14.00 -9.73 -4.21
CA ASP A 201 -15.19 -10.39 -3.65
C ASP A 201 -15.15 -10.31 -2.12
N LEU A 202 -16.23 -9.79 -1.53
CA LEU A 202 -16.42 -9.65 -0.08
C LEU A 202 -17.09 -10.88 0.55
N THR A 203 -17.17 -11.99 -0.15
CA THR A 203 -17.68 -13.24 0.39
C THR A 203 -16.64 -13.87 1.32
N VAL A 204 -17.04 -14.19 2.54
CA VAL A 204 -16.19 -14.90 3.50
C VAL A 204 -15.90 -16.31 2.97
N PRO A 205 -14.62 -16.69 2.78
CA PRO A 205 -14.28 -18.03 2.31
C PRO A 205 -14.62 -19.11 3.35
N ASP A 206 -14.83 -20.33 2.89
CA ASP A 206 -15.06 -21.48 3.76
C ASP A 206 -13.90 -21.67 4.77
N GLY A 207 -14.28 -22.03 6.00
CA GLY A 207 -13.33 -22.27 7.08
C GLY A 207 -12.86 -21.02 7.83
N TYR A 208 -13.37 -19.83 7.49
CA TYR A 208 -13.20 -18.63 8.27
C TYR A 208 -14.36 -18.46 9.24
N GLU A 209 -14.06 -18.13 10.48
CA GLU A 209 -15.01 -17.74 11.50
C GLU A 209 -15.23 -16.23 11.45
N VAL A 210 -16.49 -15.81 11.33
CA VAL A 210 -16.82 -14.37 11.37
C VAL A 210 -16.78 -13.91 12.81
N THR A 211 -16.02 -12.84 13.07
CA THR A 211 -15.86 -12.23 14.40
C THR A 211 -15.91 -10.70 14.27
N SER A 212 -15.97 -10.01 15.39
CA SER A 212 -15.81 -8.55 15.46
C SER A 212 -14.38 -8.17 15.82
N LEU A 213 -14.04 -6.89 15.65
CA LEU A 213 -12.76 -6.35 16.09
C LEU A 213 -12.62 -6.43 17.61
N ASP A 214 -13.71 -6.14 18.35
CA ASP A 214 -13.73 -6.21 19.81
C ASP A 214 -13.48 -7.63 20.34
N GLU A 215 -14.12 -8.64 19.72
CA GLU A 215 -13.89 -10.03 20.06
C GLU A 215 -12.45 -10.45 19.80
N LEU A 216 -11.86 -9.97 18.68
CA LEU A 216 -10.47 -10.26 18.34
C LEU A 216 -9.50 -9.64 19.38
N ASN A 217 -9.73 -8.38 19.78
CA ASN A 217 -8.94 -7.69 20.78
C ASN A 217 -9.00 -8.41 22.15
N GLN A 218 -10.17 -8.89 22.55
CA GLN A 218 -10.34 -9.68 23.78
C GLN A 218 -9.59 -11.02 23.74
N MET A 219 -9.48 -11.65 22.55
CA MET A 219 -8.75 -12.92 22.39
C MET A 219 -7.22 -12.70 22.36
N GLY A 220 -6.75 -11.54 21.89
CA GLY A 220 -5.33 -11.18 21.82
C GLY A 220 -4.71 -10.77 23.16
N GLY A 221 -5.53 -10.51 24.20
CA GLY A 221 -5.03 -10.23 25.58
C GLY A 221 -4.34 -8.87 25.73
N TYR A 222 -4.73 -7.85 24.94
CA TYR A 222 -4.27 -6.46 25.08
C TYR A 222 -5.31 -5.58 25.74
#